data_1c942e3323ad6335076bd72633b89d3d
#
_entry.id   1c942e3323ad6335076bd72633b89d3d
#
_cell.length_a   1.000
_cell.length_b   1.000
_cell.length_c   1.000
_cell.angle_alpha   90.00
_cell.angle_beta   90.00
_cell.angle_gamma   90.00
#
_symmetry.space_group_name_H-M   'P 1'
#
loop_
_entity.id
_entity.type
_entity.pdbx_description
1 polymer ?
#
loop_
_entity_poly.entity_id
_entity_poly.type
_entity_poly.pdbx_seq_one_letter_code
_entity_poly.pdbx_strand_id
1 'polypeptide(L)'
;MGILLKEVFYRYQGKYQTVQAVNGISYDFEPGKLYAIVGKSGSGKTTLLSLMAGLDLPTSGDILINGVSTKDWNRSKMRREAVSVIYQNYNLFPLLTVEENIQYPLTLKKMPSKEALALAHEMRERVELPAAYDKRLPNHLSGGEQQRVAIARTLAQGSKILLADEPTGNLDSTNTRNIVEILRKLAHEEDSTVIVVTHDNSVAEQANVVLRMLDGKWAD
;
A
#
# COMPACT_ATOMS: atom_id res chain seq x y z
N MET A 1 -6.63 9.53 10.17
CA MET A 1 -7.03 8.11 10.10
C MET A 1 -5.79 7.25 10.30
N GLY A 2 -5.80 6.26 11.22
CA GLY A 2 -4.60 5.51 11.61
C GLY A 2 -4.85 4.01 11.75
N ILE A 3 -3.75 3.28 12.01
CA ILE A 3 -3.74 1.84 12.28
C ILE A 3 -3.12 1.60 13.65
N LEU A 4 -3.85 0.91 14.52
CA LEU A 4 -3.34 0.49 15.83
C LEU A 4 -3.20 -1.04 15.87
N LEU A 5 -1.98 -1.50 16.10
CA LEU A 5 -1.64 -2.91 16.33
C LEU A 5 -1.59 -3.19 17.84
N LYS A 6 -2.26 -4.22 18.30
CA LYS A 6 -2.30 -4.65 19.70
C LYS A 6 -1.91 -6.12 19.82
N GLU A 7 -0.68 -6.39 20.29
CA GLU A 7 -0.17 -7.74 20.53
C GLU A 7 -0.47 -8.70 19.37
N VAL A 8 -0.14 -8.27 18.13
CA VAL A 8 -0.48 -8.99 16.91
C VAL A 8 0.41 -10.20 16.74
N PHE A 9 -0.20 -11.38 16.64
CA PHE A 9 0.47 -12.63 16.30
C PHE A 9 -0.14 -13.22 15.03
N TYR A 10 0.72 -13.82 14.21
CA TYR A 10 0.26 -14.57 13.04
C TYR A 10 1.19 -15.72 12.73
N ARG A 11 0.61 -16.90 12.50
CA ARG A 11 1.35 -18.11 12.15
C ARG A 11 0.73 -18.79 10.93
N TYR A 12 1.59 -19.16 10.01
CA TYR A 12 1.21 -20.06 8.93
C TYR A 12 1.19 -21.50 9.45
N GLN A 13 0.09 -22.20 9.25
CA GLN A 13 -0.05 -23.62 9.55
C GLN A 13 0.15 -24.41 8.28
N GLY A 14 1.34 -24.97 8.06
CA GLY A 14 1.62 -25.89 6.98
C GLY A 14 1.42 -27.34 7.41
N LYS A 15 1.38 -28.25 6.43
CA LYS A 15 1.22 -29.70 6.69
C LYS A 15 2.36 -30.29 7.54
N TYR A 16 3.57 -29.72 7.42
CA TYR A 16 4.78 -30.27 8.03
C TYR A 16 5.44 -29.34 9.05
N GLN A 17 5.12 -28.06 9.02
CA GLN A 17 5.70 -27.08 9.95
C GLN A 17 4.76 -25.91 10.18
N THR A 18 4.90 -25.29 11.33
CA THR A 18 4.26 -24.02 11.66
C THR A 18 5.33 -22.93 11.67
N VAL A 19 5.07 -21.81 10.98
CA VAL A 19 5.99 -20.66 10.91
C VAL A 19 5.32 -19.47 11.60
N GLN A 20 5.92 -18.96 12.67
CA GLN A 20 5.50 -17.73 13.35
C GLN A 20 6.00 -16.53 12.53
N ALA A 21 5.13 -15.92 11.73
CA ALA A 21 5.53 -14.83 10.85
C ALA A 21 5.40 -13.44 11.49
N VAL A 22 4.47 -13.27 12.44
CA VAL A 22 4.32 -12.06 13.26
C VAL A 22 4.18 -12.49 14.71
N ASN A 23 4.93 -11.86 15.62
CA ASN A 23 5.14 -12.36 16.96
C ASN A 23 5.08 -11.25 18.03
N GLY A 24 3.86 -10.86 18.42
CA GLY A 24 3.62 -9.88 19.49
C GLY A 24 3.90 -8.43 19.05
N ILE A 25 3.53 -8.08 17.82
CA ILE A 25 3.70 -6.72 17.30
C ILE A 25 2.63 -5.78 17.87
N SER A 26 3.09 -4.70 18.51
CA SER A 26 2.24 -3.56 18.92
C SER A 26 2.83 -2.27 18.37
N TYR A 27 2.01 -1.42 17.75
CA TYR A 27 2.41 -0.10 17.26
C TYR A 27 1.19 0.75 16.89
N ASP A 28 1.30 2.06 17.05
CA ASP A 28 0.29 3.04 16.62
C ASP A 28 0.82 3.86 15.44
N PHE A 29 0.24 3.64 14.26
CA PHE A 29 0.56 4.38 13.04
C PHE A 29 -0.36 5.60 12.92
N GLU A 30 0.18 6.76 13.23
CA GLU A 30 -0.53 8.04 13.20
C GLU A 30 -0.64 8.59 11.77
N PRO A 31 -1.66 9.42 11.47
CA PRO A 31 -1.77 10.13 10.20
C PRO A 31 -0.65 11.16 10.00
N GLY A 32 -0.49 11.64 8.77
CA GLY A 32 0.48 12.67 8.43
C GLY A 32 1.94 12.20 8.36
N LYS A 33 2.19 10.88 8.45
CA LYS A 33 3.55 10.33 8.50
C LYS A 33 3.77 9.25 7.44
N LEU A 34 4.99 9.26 6.89
CA LEU A 34 5.53 8.17 6.08
C LEU A 34 6.35 7.24 7.01
N TYR A 35 5.92 5.99 7.12
CA TYR A 35 6.60 4.93 7.87
C TYR A 35 7.32 3.99 6.91
N ALA A 36 8.55 3.61 7.26
CA ALA A 36 9.26 2.52 6.58
C ALA A 36 9.43 1.34 7.53
N ILE A 37 8.93 0.17 7.15
CA ILE A 37 9.18 -1.09 7.83
C ILE A 37 10.29 -1.81 7.07
N VAL A 38 11.47 -1.91 7.67
CA VAL A 38 12.65 -2.50 7.06
C VAL A 38 13.04 -3.80 7.73
N GLY A 39 13.67 -4.70 6.98
CA GLY A 39 14.17 -5.98 7.51
C GLY A 39 14.54 -6.95 6.38
N LYS A 40 15.23 -8.02 6.73
CA LYS A 40 15.65 -9.07 5.79
C LYS A 40 14.43 -9.77 5.16
N SER A 41 14.62 -10.42 4.02
CA SER A 41 13.59 -11.33 3.47
C SER A 41 13.21 -12.39 4.52
N GLY A 42 11.91 -12.67 4.61
CA GLY A 42 11.37 -13.62 5.60
C GLY A 42 11.17 -13.07 7.01
N SER A 43 11.49 -11.79 7.30
CA SER A 43 11.27 -11.21 8.65
C SER A 43 9.80 -10.99 9.03
N GLY A 44 8.84 -11.20 8.11
CA GLY A 44 7.40 -11.09 8.39
C GLY A 44 6.74 -9.79 7.89
N LYS A 45 7.46 -8.88 7.23
CA LYS A 45 6.97 -7.57 6.77
C LYS A 45 5.74 -7.64 5.87
N THR A 46 5.82 -8.40 4.77
CA THR A 46 4.69 -8.59 3.82
C THR A 46 3.51 -9.26 4.52
N THR A 47 3.76 -10.16 5.46
CA THR A 47 2.69 -10.77 6.28
C THR A 47 2.01 -9.71 7.15
N LEU A 48 2.78 -8.89 7.85
CA LEU A 48 2.22 -7.81 8.67
C LEU A 48 1.41 -6.82 7.81
N LEU A 49 1.93 -6.45 6.63
CA LEU A 49 1.22 -5.59 5.68
C LEU A 49 -0.09 -6.24 5.22
N SER A 50 -0.09 -7.54 4.92
CA SER A 50 -1.29 -8.29 4.52
C SER A 50 -2.36 -8.30 5.61
N LEU A 51 -1.97 -8.41 6.87
CA LEU A 51 -2.87 -8.32 8.02
C LEU A 51 -3.47 -6.91 8.15
N MET A 52 -2.65 -5.86 8.03
CA MET A 52 -3.12 -4.46 8.05
C MET A 52 -4.07 -4.17 6.87
N ALA A 53 -3.85 -4.81 5.72
CA ALA A 53 -4.72 -4.70 4.55
C ALA A 53 -6.05 -5.49 4.69
N GLY A 54 -6.21 -6.28 5.75
CA GLY A 54 -7.36 -7.18 5.93
C GLY A 54 -7.44 -8.27 4.85
N LEU A 55 -6.30 -8.64 4.26
CA LEU A 55 -6.22 -9.81 3.36
C LEU A 55 -6.31 -11.09 4.18
N ASP A 56 -5.74 -11.05 5.39
CA ASP A 56 -5.87 -12.10 6.38
C ASP A 56 -6.16 -11.51 7.78
N LEU A 57 -6.45 -12.35 8.77
CA LEU A 57 -6.72 -11.95 10.14
C LEU A 57 -5.61 -12.45 11.07
N PRO A 58 -5.24 -11.69 12.12
CA PRO A 58 -4.27 -12.15 13.10
C PRO A 58 -4.74 -13.42 13.80
N THR A 59 -3.82 -14.34 14.12
CA THR A 59 -4.09 -15.55 14.90
C THR A 59 -4.50 -15.18 16.32
N SER A 60 -3.87 -14.15 16.91
CA SER A 60 -4.26 -13.52 18.17
C SER A 60 -3.81 -12.07 18.20
N GLY A 61 -4.28 -11.30 19.17
CA GLY A 61 -4.16 -9.86 19.19
C GLY A 61 -5.21 -9.19 18.30
N ASP A 62 -5.03 -7.92 18.01
CA ASP A 62 -5.99 -7.15 17.22
C ASP A 62 -5.34 -6.07 16.35
N ILE A 63 -5.97 -5.75 15.23
CA ILE A 63 -5.61 -4.64 14.35
C ILE A 63 -6.83 -3.75 14.20
N LEU A 64 -6.70 -2.50 14.63
CA LEU A 64 -7.78 -1.52 14.50
C LEU A 64 -7.48 -0.56 13.35
N ILE A 65 -8.43 -0.44 12.45
CA ILE A 65 -8.45 0.55 11.36
C ILE A 65 -9.45 1.62 11.74
N ASN A 66 -8.98 2.84 11.99
CA ASN A 66 -9.82 3.94 12.47
C ASN A 66 -10.64 3.59 13.73
N GLY A 67 -10.05 2.84 14.64
CA GLY A 67 -10.68 2.41 15.89
C GLY A 67 -11.59 1.18 15.80
N VAL A 68 -11.81 0.63 14.59
CA VAL A 68 -12.64 -0.57 14.36
C VAL A 68 -11.75 -1.78 14.10
N SER A 69 -11.98 -2.89 14.81
CA SER A 69 -11.22 -4.13 14.62
C SER A 69 -11.37 -4.68 13.19
N THR A 70 -10.27 -5.18 12.61
CA THR A 70 -10.31 -5.85 11.30
C THR A 70 -11.18 -7.10 11.29
N LYS A 71 -11.44 -7.69 12.46
CA LYS A 71 -12.34 -8.83 12.65
C LYS A 71 -13.80 -8.45 12.46
N ASP A 72 -14.16 -7.18 12.77
CA ASP A 72 -15.52 -6.66 12.70
C ASP A 72 -15.82 -5.98 11.35
N TRP A 73 -14.77 -5.67 10.57
CA TRP A 73 -14.93 -5.11 9.25
C TRP A 73 -15.46 -6.14 8.23
N ASN A 74 -16.35 -5.71 7.36
CA ASN A 74 -16.44 -6.37 6.06
C ASN A 74 -15.15 -6.08 5.28
N ARG A 75 -14.29 -7.09 5.14
CA ARG A 75 -12.95 -6.94 4.56
C ARG A 75 -12.95 -6.35 3.15
N SER A 76 -13.94 -6.70 2.33
CA SER A 76 -14.08 -6.10 1.00
C SER A 76 -14.45 -4.63 1.05
N LYS A 77 -15.29 -4.20 2.00
CA LYS A 77 -15.63 -2.80 2.24
C LYS A 77 -14.42 -2.04 2.77
N MET A 78 -13.68 -2.61 3.73
CA MET A 78 -12.47 -2.01 4.28
C MET A 78 -11.45 -1.69 3.18
N ARG A 79 -11.16 -2.64 2.28
CA ARG A 79 -10.25 -2.44 1.14
C ARG A 79 -10.76 -1.50 0.06
N ARG A 80 -12.05 -1.22 -0.01
CA ARG A 80 -12.61 -0.21 -0.94
C ARG A 80 -12.62 1.20 -0.37
N GLU A 81 -12.68 1.35 0.96
CA GLU A 81 -12.99 2.63 1.59
C GLU A 81 -11.91 3.12 2.56
N ALA A 82 -11.25 2.23 3.30
CA ALA A 82 -10.36 2.60 4.39
C ALA A 82 -8.87 2.39 4.10
N VAL A 83 -8.51 1.32 3.39
CA VAL A 83 -7.11 0.92 3.17
C VAL A 83 -6.87 0.64 1.70
N SER A 84 -5.80 1.20 1.14
CA SER A 84 -5.32 0.89 -0.21
C SER A 84 -3.97 0.19 -0.15
N VAL A 85 -3.68 -0.66 -1.14
CA VAL A 85 -2.41 -1.39 -1.24
C VAL A 85 -1.74 -1.16 -2.58
N ILE A 86 -0.47 -0.77 -2.54
CA ILE A 86 0.45 -0.71 -3.67
C ILE A 86 1.33 -1.95 -3.59
N TYR A 87 1.34 -2.76 -4.65
CA TYR A 87 2.09 -4.01 -4.71
C TYR A 87 3.38 -3.85 -5.53
N GLN A 88 4.38 -4.64 -5.22
CA GLN A 88 5.65 -4.71 -5.94
C GLN A 88 5.46 -5.02 -7.44
N ASN A 89 4.54 -5.92 -7.78
CA ASN A 89 4.24 -6.32 -9.16
C ASN A 89 3.16 -5.49 -9.83
N TYR A 90 2.91 -4.27 -9.34
CA TYR A 90 1.93 -3.29 -9.85
C TYR A 90 0.47 -3.79 -9.85
N ASN A 91 0.22 -5.06 -10.11
CA ASN A 91 -1.11 -5.71 -10.20
C ASN A 91 -2.11 -4.91 -11.06
N LEU A 92 -1.64 -4.39 -12.20
CA LEU A 92 -2.49 -3.74 -13.19
C LEU A 92 -3.33 -4.78 -13.93
N PHE A 93 -4.52 -4.37 -14.35
CA PHE A 93 -5.36 -5.17 -15.24
C PHE A 93 -4.77 -5.08 -16.64
N PRO A 94 -4.25 -6.19 -17.22
CA PRO A 94 -3.45 -6.12 -18.44
C PRO A 94 -4.26 -5.78 -19.70
N LEU A 95 -5.57 -5.99 -19.65
CA LEU A 95 -6.50 -5.70 -20.76
C LEU A 95 -7.22 -4.36 -20.62
N LEU A 96 -6.98 -3.63 -19.55
CA LEU A 96 -7.49 -2.28 -19.34
C LEU A 96 -6.39 -1.26 -19.67
N THR A 97 -6.78 -0.16 -20.29
CA THR A 97 -5.89 0.96 -20.56
C THR A 97 -5.43 1.64 -19.24
N VAL A 98 -4.51 2.59 -19.32
CA VAL A 98 -4.06 3.39 -18.17
C VAL A 98 -5.25 4.06 -17.49
N GLU A 99 -6.06 4.80 -18.26
CA GLU A 99 -7.21 5.51 -17.71
C GLU A 99 -8.23 4.55 -17.09
N GLU A 100 -8.51 3.41 -17.72
CA GLU A 100 -9.43 2.40 -17.21
C GLU A 100 -8.90 1.72 -15.93
N ASN A 101 -7.60 1.47 -15.83
CA ASN A 101 -6.96 0.97 -14.61
C ASN A 101 -7.16 1.95 -13.45
N ILE A 102 -6.94 3.25 -13.69
CA ILE A 102 -7.10 4.30 -12.66
C ILE A 102 -8.59 4.47 -12.30
N GLN A 103 -9.48 4.41 -13.28
CA GLN A 103 -10.92 4.56 -13.10
C GLN A 103 -11.58 3.37 -12.38
N TYR A 104 -10.95 2.19 -12.42
CA TYR A 104 -11.56 0.94 -11.94
C TYR A 104 -12.12 1.01 -10.50
N PRO A 105 -11.39 1.51 -9.47
CA PRO A 105 -11.93 1.62 -8.11
C PRO A 105 -13.13 2.55 -8.01
N LEU A 106 -13.24 3.56 -8.86
CA LEU A 106 -14.36 4.50 -8.92
C LEU A 106 -15.62 3.83 -9.49
N THR A 107 -15.43 2.95 -10.48
CA THR A 107 -16.51 2.11 -11.03
C THR A 107 -17.06 1.17 -9.97
N LEU A 108 -16.21 0.58 -9.12
CA LEU A 108 -16.66 -0.24 -7.99
C LEU A 108 -17.46 0.55 -6.94
N LYS A 109 -17.22 1.86 -6.83
CA LYS A 109 -17.98 2.79 -5.98
C LYS A 109 -19.26 3.29 -6.65
N LYS A 110 -19.55 2.83 -7.87
CA LYS A 110 -20.70 3.28 -8.69
C LYS A 110 -20.71 4.78 -8.98
N MET A 111 -19.52 5.39 -9.07
CA MET A 111 -19.37 6.78 -9.47
C MET A 111 -19.85 6.97 -10.93
N PRO A 112 -20.55 8.07 -11.27
CA PRO A 112 -20.94 8.35 -12.65
C PRO A 112 -19.71 8.39 -13.57
N SER A 113 -19.81 7.80 -14.77
CA SER A 113 -18.67 7.59 -15.67
C SER A 113 -17.90 8.87 -15.99
N LYS A 114 -18.60 9.99 -16.19
CA LYS A 114 -17.97 11.30 -16.48
C LYS A 114 -17.14 11.82 -15.30
N GLU A 115 -17.65 11.68 -14.08
CA GLU A 115 -16.95 12.08 -12.85
C GLU A 115 -15.75 11.17 -12.60
N ALA A 116 -15.93 9.85 -12.74
CA ALA A 116 -14.87 8.87 -12.59
C ALA A 116 -13.72 9.09 -13.57
N LEU A 117 -14.02 9.46 -14.83
CA LEU A 117 -13.02 9.78 -15.84
C LEU A 117 -12.26 11.07 -15.47
N ALA A 118 -12.95 12.11 -15.06
CA ALA A 118 -12.33 13.38 -14.66
C ALA A 118 -11.37 13.15 -13.46
N LEU A 119 -11.80 12.41 -12.46
CA LEU A 119 -10.96 12.07 -11.30
C LEU A 119 -9.79 11.17 -11.68
N ALA A 120 -9.98 10.23 -12.61
CA ALA A 120 -8.89 9.40 -13.11
C ALA A 120 -7.80 10.24 -13.80
N HIS A 121 -8.18 11.23 -14.59
CA HIS A 121 -7.23 12.16 -15.21
C HIS A 121 -6.51 13.02 -14.17
N GLU A 122 -7.19 13.52 -13.15
CA GLU A 122 -6.56 14.23 -12.04
C GLU A 122 -5.52 13.35 -11.33
N MET A 123 -5.87 12.10 -11.00
CA MET A 123 -4.95 11.19 -10.34
C MET A 123 -3.75 10.83 -11.23
N ARG A 124 -3.94 10.70 -12.54
CA ARG A 124 -2.85 10.54 -13.51
C ARG A 124 -1.89 11.73 -13.49
N GLU A 125 -2.40 12.95 -13.47
CA GLU A 125 -1.57 14.17 -13.40
C GLU A 125 -0.76 14.25 -12.11
N ARG A 126 -1.34 13.87 -10.98
CA ARG A 126 -0.68 13.85 -9.66
C ARG A 126 0.53 12.91 -9.61
N VAL A 127 0.55 11.88 -10.44
CA VAL A 127 1.70 10.96 -10.56
C VAL A 127 2.58 11.28 -11.77
N GLU A 128 2.40 12.44 -12.40
CA GLU A 128 3.20 12.94 -13.51
C GLU A 128 3.22 11.99 -14.73
N LEU A 129 2.09 11.35 -15.04
CA LEU A 129 1.93 10.55 -16.25
C LEU A 129 1.37 11.41 -17.39
N PRO A 130 1.98 11.38 -18.60
CA PRO A 130 1.48 12.12 -19.75
C PRO A 130 0.08 11.68 -20.19
N ALA A 131 -0.78 12.62 -20.60
CA ALA A 131 -2.12 12.35 -21.13
C ALA A 131 -2.10 11.42 -22.36
N ALA A 132 -1.02 11.46 -23.16
CA ALA A 132 -0.82 10.57 -24.30
C ALA A 132 -0.78 9.07 -23.92
N TYR A 133 -0.71 8.76 -22.62
CA TYR A 133 -0.67 7.37 -22.14
C TYR A 133 -2.06 6.83 -21.80
N ASP A 134 -3.09 7.66 -21.69
CA ASP A 134 -4.42 7.29 -21.24
C ASP A 134 -4.98 6.04 -21.94
N LYS A 135 -4.75 5.92 -23.24
CA LYS A 135 -5.22 4.79 -24.07
C LYS A 135 -4.19 3.66 -24.22
N ARG A 136 -3.02 3.74 -23.59
CA ARG A 136 -2.04 2.64 -23.63
C ARG A 136 -2.44 1.50 -22.70
N LEU A 137 -2.07 0.28 -23.09
CA LEU A 137 -2.14 -0.89 -22.23
C LEU A 137 -0.87 -0.99 -21.35
N PRO A 138 -0.94 -1.62 -20.17
CA PRO A 138 0.19 -1.77 -19.25
C PRO A 138 1.47 -2.33 -19.89
N ASN A 139 1.35 -3.27 -20.83
CA ASN A 139 2.49 -3.87 -21.52
C ASN A 139 3.27 -2.89 -22.45
N HIS A 140 2.73 -1.71 -22.70
CA HIS A 140 3.38 -0.66 -23.48
C HIS A 140 4.02 0.42 -22.55
N LEU A 141 4.16 0.14 -21.28
CA LEU A 141 4.71 1.03 -20.26
C LEU A 141 5.98 0.44 -19.65
N SER A 142 6.94 1.30 -19.33
CA SER A 142 8.08 0.92 -18.48
C SER A 142 7.62 0.56 -17.05
N GLY A 143 8.48 -0.11 -16.29
CA GLY A 143 8.17 -0.49 -14.91
C GLY A 143 7.80 0.72 -14.02
N GLY A 144 8.53 1.84 -14.14
CA GLY A 144 8.24 3.07 -13.41
C GLY A 144 6.90 3.70 -13.80
N GLU A 145 6.53 3.66 -15.08
CA GLU A 145 5.22 4.13 -15.54
C GLU A 145 4.08 3.23 -15.06
N GLN A 146 4.26 1.90 -15.08
CA GLN A 146 3.31 0.95 -14.51
C GLN A 146 3.09 1.19 -13.01
N GLN A 147 4.16 1.45 -12.27
CA GLN A 147 4.08 1.77 -10.84
C GLN A 147 3.30 3.07 -10.60
N ARG A 148 3.54 4.11 -11.39
CA ARG A 148 2.76 5.36 -11.32
C ARG A 148 1.28 5.12 -11.61
N VAL A 149 0.94 4.28 -12.59
CA VAL A 149 -0.48 3.90 -12.82
C VAL A 149 -1.07 3.18 -11.60
N ALA A 150 -0.32 2.27 -10.97
CA ALA A 150 -0.78 1.58 -9.77
C ALA A 150 -0.99 2.55 -8.59
N ILE A 151 -0.11 3.53 -8.43
CA ILE A 151 -0.27 4.60 -7.42
C ILE A 151 -1.49 5.47 -7.76
N ALA A 152 -1.63 5.95 -9.00
CA ALA A 152 -2.78 6.76 -9.43
C ALA A 152 -4.11 6.02 -9.19
N ARG A 153 -4.18 4.72 -9.48
CA ARG A 153 -5.32 3.87 -9.16
C ARG A 153 -5.60 3.83 -7.65
N THR A 154 -4.55 3.74 -6.84
CA THR A 154 -4.65 3.75 -5.38
C THR A 154 -5.17 5.10 -4.87
N LEU A 155 -4.69 6.21 -5.45
CA LEU A 155 -5.18 7.56 -5.14
C LEU A 155 -6.65 7.76 -5.51
N ALA A 156 -7.06 7.28 -6.69
CA ALA A 156 -8.45 7.32 -7.13
C ALA A 156 -9.39 6.58 -6.15
N GLN A 157 -8.88 5.57 -5.45
CA GLN A 157 -9.64 4.92 -4.39
C GLN A 157 -9.95 5.88 -3.22
N GLY A 158 -9.10 6.88 -2.94
CA GLY A 158 -9.34 7.94 -1.95
C GLY A 158 -9.28 7.46 -0.49
N SER A 159 -8.60 6.35 -0.20
CA SER A 159 -8.36 5.93 1.18
C SER A 159 -7.22 6.76 1.80
N LYS A 160 -7.33 7.01 3.11
CA LYS A 160 -6.30 7.76 3.86
C LYS A 160 -5.22 6.87 4.48
N ILE A 161 -5.30 5.57 4.29
CA ILE A 161 -4.31 4.60 4.72
C ILE A 161 -3.76 3.91 3.47
N LEU A 162 -2.47 4.13 3.19
CA LEU A 162 -1.74 3.54 2.08
C LEU A 162 -0.69 2.58 2.60
N LEU A 163 -0.80 1.34 2.17
CA LEU A 163 0.18 0.29 2.43
C LEU A 163 0.95 0.02 1.13
N ALA A 164 2.26 -0.05 1.17
CA ALA A 164 3.07 -0.31 -0.02
C ALA A 164 4.07 -1.44 0.26
N ASP A 165 4.00 -2.51 -0.53
CA ASP A 165 4.90 -3.65 -0.44
C ASP A 165 5.96 -3.53 -1.54
N GLU A 166 7.20 -3.20 -1.15
CA GLU A 166 8.36 -3.01 -2.05
C GLU A 166 8.04 -2.14 -3.27
N PRO A 167 7.48 -0.91 -3.09
CA PRO A 167 6.94 -0.12 -4.20
C PRO A 167 8.00 0.35 -5.20
N THR A 168 9.29 0.18 -4.88
CA THR A 168 10.42 0.62 -5.69
C THR A 168 11.34 -0.53 -6.12
N GLY A 169 11.05 -1.77 -5.71
CA GLY A 169 11.95 -2.92 -5.86
C GLY A 169 12.31 -3.30 -7.30
N ASN A 170 11.56 -2.83 -8.30
CA ASN A 170 11.80 -3.09 -9.72
C ASN A 170 12.15 -1.82 -10.49
N LEU A 171 12.56 -0.74 -9.81
CA LEU A 171 12.78 0.58 -10.41
C LEU A 171 14.25 0.98 -10.33
N ASP A 172 14.69 1.80 -11.30
CA ASP A 172 15.96 2.52 -11.20
C ASP A 172 15.92 3.63 -10.14
N SER A 173 17.08 4.18 -9.80
CA SER A 173 17.23 5.17 -8.73
C SER A 173 16.44 6.47 -8.96
N THR A 174 16.23 6.88 -10.22
CA THR A 174 15.47 8.09 -10.56
C THR A 174 13.98 7.86 -10.33
N ASN A 175 13.44 6.76 -10.84
CA ASN A 175 12.04 6.39 -10.62
C ASN A 175 11.77 6.12 -9.14
N THR A 176 12.70 5.49 -8.41
CA THR A 176 12.60 5.29 -6.95
C THR A 176 12.39 6.61 -6.23
N ARG A 177 13.22 7.63 -6.47
CA ARG A 177 13.09 8.96 -5.85
C ARG A 177 11.72 9.59 -6.12
N ASN A 178 11.27 9.55 -7.36
CA ASN A 178 9.98 10.11 -7.76
C ASN A 178 8.81 9.43 -7.02
N ILE A 179 8.84 8.10 -6.92
CA ILE A 179 7.80 7.35 -6.20
C ILE A 179 7.79 7.69 -4.71
N VAL A 180 8.96 7.74 -4.07
CA VAL A 180 9.06 8.08 -2.64
C VAL A 180 8.58 9.51 -2.38
N GLU A 181 8.91 10.46 -3.27
CA GLU A 181 8.43 11.84 -3.15
C GLU A 181 6.89 11.92 -3.25
N ILE A 182 6.26 11.17 -4.17
CA ILE A 182 4.82 11.07 -4.25
C ILE A 182 4.23 10.55 -2.93
N LEU A 183 4.78 9.45 -2.39
CA LEU A 183 4.31 8.86 -1.13
C LEU A 183 4.49 9.82 0.06
N ARG A 184 5.60 10.57 0.09
CA ARG A 184 5.87 11.59 1.11
C ARG A 184 4.87 12.74 1.05
N LYS A 185 4.56 13.25 -0.14
CA LYS A 185 3.54 14.28 -0.34
C LYS A 185 2.17 13.81 0.15
N LEU A 186 1.78 12.58 -0.17
CA LEU A 186 0.53 12.00 0.31
C LEU A 186 0.44 11.93 1.84
N ALA A 187 1.53 11.58 2.49
CA ALA A 187 1.56 11.59 3.95
C ALA A 187 1.37 13.01 4.49
N HIS A 188 2.21 13.96 4.08
CA HIS A 188 2.30 15.28 4.70
C HIS A 188 1.19 16.24 4.27
N GLU A 189 0.87 16.29 2.98
CA GLU A 189 -0.08 17.28 2.43
C GLU A 189 -1.53 16.83 2.55
N GLU A 190 -1.77 15.51 2.59
CA GLU A 190 -3.12 14.95 2.66
C GLU A 190 -3.47 14.28 3.98
N ASP A 191 -2.60 14.42 4.98
CA ASP A 191 -2.78 13.81 6.31
C ASP A 191 -3.04 12.29 6.22
N SER A 192 -2.38 11.61 5.27
CA SER A 192 -2.52 10.18 5.07
C SER A 192 -1.53 9.40 5.95
N THR A 193 -1.91 8.21 6.38
CA THR A 193 -0.99 7.24 6.98
C THR A 193 -0.37 6.42 5.86
N VAL A 194 0.92 6.58 5.60
CA VAL A 194 1.63 5.85 4.54
C VAL A 194 2.63 4.89 5.17
N ILE A 195 2.49 3.60 4.89
CA ILE A 195 3.36 2.55 5.44
C ILE A 195 4.00 1.81 4.28
N VAL A 196 5.32 1.91 4.17
CA VAL A 196 6.12 1.23 3.13
C VAL A 196 6.89 0.08 3.78
N VAL A 197 6.73 -1.11 3.23
CA VAL A 197 7.60 -2.25 3.53
C VAL A 197 8.69 -2.28 2.47
N THR A 198 9.95 -2.29 2.88
CA THR A 198 11.08 -2.30 1.93
C THR A 198 12.36 -2.86 2.55
N HIS A 199 13.28 -3.27 1.69
CA HIS A 199 14.68 -3.53 2.05
C HIS A 199 15.62 -2.43 1.50
N ASP A 200 15.09 -1.43 0.81
CA ASP A 200 15.84 -0.31 0.24
C ASP A 200 16.05 0.79 1.30
N ASN A 201 17.30 1.01 1.69
CA ASN A 201 17.66 2.03 2.66
C ASN A 201 17.35 3.45 2.15
N SER A 202 17.40 3.69 0.85
CA SER A 202 17.12 5.01 0.27
C SER A 202 15.66 5.46 0.48
N VAL A 203 14.75 4.49 0.56
CA VAL A 203 13.34 4.72 0.92
C VAL A 203 13.22 4.99 2.42
N ALA A 204 13.92 4.19 3.24
CA ALA A 204 13.88 4.32 4.69
C ALA A 204 14.42 5.69 5.16
N GLU A 205 15.47 6.20 4.53
CA GLU A 205 16.07 7.52 4.85
C GLU A 205 15.11 8.71 4.63
N GLN A 206 14.10 8.54 3.80
CA GLN A 206 13.10 9.56 3.50
C GLN A 206 11.82 9.44 4.36
N ALA A 207 11.71 8.38 5.16
CA ALA A 207 10.59 8.16 6.04
C ALA A 207 10.69 9.01 7.33
N ASN A 208 9.53 9.38 7.88
CA ASN A 208 9.46 10.07 9.19
C ASN A 208 9.84 9.12 10.33
N VAL A 209 9.50 7.84 10.17
CA VAL A 209 9.76 6.80 11.17
C VAL A 209 10.22 5.54 10.46
N VAL A 210 11.31 4.96 10.95
CA VAL A 210 11.84 3.68 10.47
C VAL A 210 11.67 2.63 11.56
N LEU A 211 10.93 1.57 11.24
CA LEU A 211 10.71 0.43 12.12
C LEU A 211 11.49 -0.77 11.58
N ARG A 212 12.33 -1.36 12.40
CA ARG A 212 13.09 -2.55 12.01
C ARG A 212 12.35 -3.82 12.43
N MET A 213 12.25 -4.78 11.52
CA MET A 213 11.57 -6.05 11.79
C MET A 213 12.54 -7.21 11.62
N LEU A 214 12.63 -8.06 12.65
CA LEU A 214 13.44 -9.27 12.67
C LEU A 214 12.62 -10.41 13.31
N ASP A 215 12.55 -11.56 12.64
CA ASP A 215 11.88 -12.77 13.13
C ASP A 215 10.47 -12.53 13.70
N GLY A 216 9.70 -11.72 12.99
CA GLY A 216 8.32 -11.40 13.34
C GLY A 216 8.14 -10.37 14.46
N LYS A 217 9.21 -9.74 14.96
CA LYS A 217 9.19 -8.73 16.03
C LYS A 217 9.80 -7.41 15.58
N TRP A 218 9.49 -6.35 16.32
CA TRP A 218 10.31 -5.14 16.22
C TRP A 218 11.72 -5.44 16.76
N ALA A 219 12.73 -5.01 16.01
CA ALA A 219 14.12 -5.01 16.45
C ALA A 219 14.46 -3.58 16.96
N ASP A 220 15.27 -3.52 18.01
CA ASP A 220 15.80 -2.28 18.59
C ASP A 220 16.75 -1.56 17.63
#